data_6841781751ed7e95c1b8fe409af94d31
#
_entry.id   6841781751ed7e95c1b8fe409af94d31
#
_cell.length_a   1.000
_cell.length_b   1.000
_cell.length_c   1.000
_cell.angle_alpha   90.00
_cell.angle_beta   90.00
_cell.angle_gamma   90.00
#
_symmetry.space_group_name_H-M   'P 1'
#
loop_
_entity.id
_entity.type
_entity.pdbx_description
1 polymer ?
#
loop_
_entity_poly.entity_id
_entity_poly.type
_entity_poly.pdbx_seq_one_letter_code
_entity_poly.pdbx_strand_id
1 'polypeptide(L)'
;MNNKYNNCNYNIIRSNGTELIQSDKLPQDEVFHGFSTRNGGVSREPYASLNLGLSRDEPKENVLRNFRILCDAFGLDFEKLVIVNHEHGSNVIRVDSSHCGRGLYREPLPFC
;
A
#
# COMPACT_ATOMS: atom_id res chain seq x y z
N MET A 1 -3.23 -35.34 -5.72
CA MET A 1 -4.16 -34.63 -6.61
C MET A 1 -3.64 -33.22 -6.84
N ASN A 2 -3.22 -32.92 -8.06
CA ASN A 2 -2.71 -31.60 -8.39
C ASN A 2 -3.88 -30.62 -8.46
N ASN A 3 -4.08 -29.90 -7.38
CA ASN A 3 -4.96 -28.76 -7.39
C ASN A 3 -4.19 -27.59 -8.05
N LYS A 4 -4.65 -27.11 -9.20
CA LYS A 4 -4.02 -25.99 -9.90
C LYS A 4 -3.98 -24.70 -9.06
N TYR A 5 -4.71 -24.67 -7.95
CA TYR A 5 -4.68 -23.56 -6.97
C TYR A 5 -3.57 -23.72 -5.91
N ASN A 6 -2.95 -24.90 -5.82
CA ASN A 6 -1.84 -25.14 -4.89
C ASN A 6 -0.48 -24.67 -5.42
N ASN A 7 -0.42 -24.19 -6.66
CA ASN A 7 0.76 -23.57 -7.23
C ASN A 7 0.71 -22.03 -7.13
N CYS A 8 0.06 -21.52 -6.10
CA CYS A 8 0.07 -20.10 -5.83
C CYS A 8 1.46 -19.70 -5.35
N ASN A 9 2.17 -18.97 -6.20
CA ASN A 9 3.52 -18.48 -5.94
C ASN A 9 3.45 -17.17 -5.14
N TYR A 10 2.85 -17.23 -3.96
CA TYR A 10 2.78 -16.07 -3.07
C TYR A 10 2.99 -16.49 -1.62
N ASN A 11 3.42 -15.54 -0.83
CA ASN A 11 3.55 -15.67 0.62
C ASN A 11 2.79 -14.55 1.32
N ILE A 12 2.34 -14.83 2.52
CA ILE A 12 1.73 -13.81 3.39
C ILE A 12 2.72 -13.55 4.52
N ILE A 13 3.15 -12.29 4.66
CA ILE A 13 3.98 -11.85 5.78
C ILE A 13 3.15 -10.99 6.72
N ARG A 14 3.38 -11.14 8.01
CA ARG A 14 2.62 -10.44 9.06
C ARG A 14 3.54 -9.69 9.98
N SER A 15 3.15 -8.48 10.35
CA SER A 15 3.86 -7.65 11.32
C SER A 15 2.90 -6.66 11.96
N ASN A 16 2.90 -6.59 13.29
CA ASN A 16 2.10 -5.63 14.06
C ASN A 16 0.62 -5.59 13.68
N GLY A 17 0.02 -6.74 13.41
CA GLY A 17 -1.38 -6.86 13.03
C GLY A 17 -1.67 -6.60 11.57
N THR A 18 -0.69 -6.14 10.79
CA THR A 18 -0.83 -5.95 9.36
C THR A 18 -0.33 -7.16 8.58
N GLU A 19 -0.82 -7.30 7.36
CA GLU A 19 -0.47 -8.42 6.49
C GLU A 19 -0.15 -7.89 5.09
N LEU A 20 0.88 -8.48 4.47
CA LEU A 20 1.20 -8.25 3.05
C LEU A 20 1.21 -9.58 2.31
N ILE A 21 0.63 -9.56 1.12
CA ILE A 21 0.70 -10.68 0.18
C ILE A 21 1.81 -10.36 -0.81
N GLN A 22 2.82 -11.22 -0.87
CA GLN A 22 3.99 -11.05 -1.75
C GLN A 22 4.04 -12.14 -2.79
N SER A 23 4.46 -11.78 -4.01
CA SER A 23 4.84 -12.76 -5.03
C SER A 23 6.24 -13.30 -4.74
N ASP A 24 6.44 -14.60 -4.86
CA ASP A 24 7.75 -15.22 -4.73
C ASP A 24 8.59 -15.11 -6.02
N LYS A 25 8.00 -14.55 -7.07
CA LYS A 25 8.66 -14.39 -8.39
C LYS A 25 9.45 -13.11 -8.53
N LEU A 26 9.26 -12.15 -7.63
CA LEU A 26 10.04 -10.91 -7.62
C LEU A 26 11.28 -11.11 -6.74
N PRO A 27 12.45 -10.53 -7.13
CA PRO A 27 13.67 -10.68 -6.34
C PRO A 27 13.53 -10.00 -4.99
N GLN A 28 13.58 -10.81 -3.92
CA GLN A 28 13.34 -10.35 -2.54
C GLN A 28 14.45 -9.46 -2.01
N ASP A 29 15.64 -9.57 -2.56
CA ASP A 29 16.82 -8.80 -2.18
C ASP A 29 16.91 -7.44 -2.92
N GLU A 30 16.18 -7.28 -4.00
CA GLU A 30 16.19 -6.05 -4.81
C GLU A 30 14.95 -5.20 -4.64
N VAL A 31 13.80 -5.83 -4.45
CA VAL A 31 12.49 -5.14 -4.41
C VAL A 31 11.69 -5.64 -3.22
N PHE A 32 11.36 -4.74 -2.31
CA PHE A 32 10.32 -5.00 -1.32
C PHE A 32 8.97 -4.61 -1.93
N HIS A 33 8.01 -5.54 -1.91
CA HIS A 33 6.70 -5.34 -2.52
C HIS A 33 5.63 -6.07 -1.73
N GLY A 34 4.37 -5.72 -1.95
CA GLY A 34 3.26 -6.43 -1.36
C GLY A 34 1.93 -5.79 -1.65
N PHE A 35 0.88 -6.57 -1.46
CA PHE A 35 -0.49 -6.11 -1.40
C PHE A 35 -0.96 -6.19 0.05
N SER A 36 -1.40 -5.07 0.61
CA SER A 36 -1.97 -5.04 1.95
C SER A 36 -3.32 -5.75 2.00
N THR A 37 -3.68 -6.23 3.18
CA THR A 37 -5.02 -6.75 3.45
C THR A 37 -5.81 -5.70 4.24
N ARG A 38 -7.04 -6.01 4.58
CA ARG A 38 -7.89 -5.09 5.35
C ARG A 38 -7.50 -5.00 6.83
N ASN A 39 -6.59 -5.83 7.32
CA ASN A 39 -6.30 -5.97 8.73
C ASN A 39 -5.21 -5.03 9.20
N GLY A 40 -5.32 -4.56 10.45
CA GLY A 40 -4.24 -3.89 11.17
C GLY A 40 -4.31 -2.38 11.27
N GLY A 41 -5.36 -1.74 10.74
CA GLY A 41 -5.51 -0.29 10.78
C GLY A 41 -6.47 0.23 11.82
N VAL A 42 -6.80 1.52 11.72
CA VAL A 42 -7.65 2.25 12.66
C VAL A 42 -9.00 2.63 12.07
N SER A 43 -9.25 2.32 10.81
CA SER A 43 -10.52 2.64 10.16
C SER A 43 -11.67 1.83 10.72
N ARG A 44 -12.85 2.46 10.78
CA ARG A 44 -14.10 1.83 11.23
C ARG A 44 -14.92 1.35 10.03
N GLU A 45 -15.94 0.53 10.29
CA GLU A 45 -16.86 0.13 9.24
C GLU A 45 -17.44 1.37 8.50
N PRO A 46 -17.62 1.29 7.18
CA PRO A 46 -17.43 0.14 6.30
C PRO A 46 -15.97 -0.09 5.84
N TYR A 47 -15.02 0.71 6.32
CA TYR A 47 -13.62 0.69 5.87
C TYR A 47 -12.68 -0.10 6.79
N ALA A 48 -13.22 -0.83 7.75
CA ALA A 48 -12.39 -1.53 8.75
C ALA A 48 -11.49 -2.57 8.07
N SER A 49 -10.21 -2.49 8.38
CA SER A 49 -9.59 -1.54 9.29
C SER A 49 -8.41 -0.76 8.66
N LEU A 50 -7.78 -1.27 7.63
CA LEU A 50 -6.59 -0.68 7.01
C LEU A 50 -6.96 -0.03 5.67
N ASN A 51 -7.85 0.95 5.68
CA ASN A 51 -8.17 1.70 4.48
C ASN A 51 -7.00 2.62 4.10
N LEU A 52 -6.50 2.45 2.90
CA LEU A 52 -5.43 3.27 2.33
C LEU A 52 -5.92 4.16 1.18
N GLY A 53 -7.23 4.22 0.98
CA GLY A 53 -7.85 5.02 -0.08
C GLY A 53 -8.20 6.43 0.40
N LEU A 54 -7.55 7.45 -0.15
CA LEU A 54 -7.73 8.84 0.23
C LEU A 54 -9.00 9.49 -0.35
N SER A 55 -9.63 8.85 -1.33
CA SER A 55 -10.84 9.35 -1.99
C SER A 55 -12.14 8.85 -1.36
N ARG A 56 -12.06 8.13 -0.26
CA ARG A 56 -13.21 7.59 0.44
C ARG A 56 -13.75 8.59 1.47
N ASP A 57 -14.99 8.34 1.90
CA ASP A 57 -15.67 9.14 2.93
C ASP A 57 -15.18 8.72 4.33
N GLU A 58 -13.91 8.94 4.56
CA GLU A 58 -13.25 8.68 5.83
C GLU A 58 -12.32 9.86 6.14
N PRO A 59 -12.18 10.26 7.43
CA PRO A 59 -11.23 11.31 7.79
C PRO A 59 -9.83 10.98 7.29
N LYS A 60 -9.21 11.94 6.61
CA LYS A 60 -7.88 11.77 6.02
C LYS A 60 -6.84 11.36 7.06
N GLU A 61 -6.94 11.85 8.27
CA GLU A 61 -6.03 11.50 9.37
C GLU A 61 -6.03 10.02 9.70
N ASN A 62 -7.17 9.33 9.57
CA ASN A 62 -7.22 7.88 9.76
C ASN A 62 -6.45 7.16 8.66
N VAL A 63 -6.59 7.60 7.43
CA VAL A 63 -5.89 7.02 6.29
C VAL A 63 -4.39 7.25 6.41
N LEU A 64 -3.97 8.45 6.77
CA LEU A 64 -2.56 8.76 7.01
C LEU A 64 -1.98 7.89 8.14
N ARG A 65 -2.76 7.69 9.20
CA ARG A 65 -2.35 6.82 10.30
C ARG A 65 -2.20 5.37 9.85
N ASN A 66 -3.09 4.89 9.00
CA ASN A 66 -3.00 3.56 8.42
C ASN A 66 -1.71 3.39 7.60
N PHE A 67 -1.34 4.39 6.80
CA PHE A 67 -0.07 4.35 6.07
C PHE A 67 1.13 4.30 7.02
N ARG A 68 1.10 5.06 8.13
CA ARG A 68 2.18 5.00 9.13
C ARG A 68 2.27 3.63 9.77
N ILE A 69 1.14 3.04 10.14
CA ILE A 69 1.09 1.70 10.73
C ILE A 69 1.73 0.69 9.77
N LEU A 70 1.34 0.73 8.51
CA LEU A 70 1.86 -0.18 7.50
C LEU A 70 3.36 0.01 7.29
N CYS A 71 3.82 1.25 7.18
CA CYS A 71 5.24 1.55 7.00
C CYS A 71 6.06 1.09 8.19
N ASP A 72 5.62 1.38 9.41
CA ASP A 72 6.32 0.98 10.62
C ASP A 72 6.40 -0.53 10.76
N ALA A 73 5.34 -1.23 10.40
CA ALA A 73 5.28 -2.68 10.48
C ALA A 73 6.35 -3.36 9.61
N PHE A 74 6.67 -2.78 8.47
CA PHE A 74 7.56 -3.40 7.49
C PHE A 74 8.86 -2.62 7.24
N GLY A 75 9.18 -1.66 8.11
CA GLY A 75 10.44 -0.92 8.03
C GLY A 75 10.52 0.05 6.86
N LEU A 76 9.39 0.54 6.38
CA LEU A 76 9.33 1.52 5.29
C LEU A 76 9.28 2.94 5.87
N ASP A 77 9.86 3.89 5.14
CA ASP A 77 9.85 5.29 5.55
C ASP A 77 8.58 6.00 5.03
N PHE A 78 7.67 6.34 5.93
CA PHE A 78 6.44 7.05 5.58
C PHE A 78 6.72 8.36 4.84
N GLU A 79 7.78 9.07 5.21
CA GLU A 79 8.12 10.37 4.61
C GLU A 79 8.52 10.25 3.13
N LYS A 80 8.89 9.04 2.69
CA LYS A 80 9.30 8.78 1.31
C LYS A 80 8.21 8.21 0.43
N LEU A 81 6.99 8.08 0.94
CA LEU A 81 5.87 7.57 0.14
C LEU A 81 5.47 8.55 -0.95
N VAL A 82 5.14 7.99 -2.11
CA VAL A 82 4.51 8.71 -3.22
C VAL A 82 3.24 7.95 -3.59
N ILE A 83 2.10 8.64 -3.55
CA ILE A 83 0.81 8.02 -3.86
C ILE A 83 0.35 8.46 -5.24
N VAL A 84 0.00 7.48 -6.04
CA VAL A 84 -0.52 7.68 -7.39
C VAL A 84 -1.94 8.25 -7.30
N ASN A 85 -2.22 9.24 -8.13
CA ASN A 85 -3.59 9.70 -8.37
C ASN A 85 -4.15 8.89 -9.54
N HIS A 86 -4.70 7.73 -9.22
CA HIS A 86 -4.96 6.65 -10.17
C HIS A 86 -6.25 6.86 -10.94
N GLU A 87 -6.19 6.68 -12.26
CA GLU A 87 -7.37 6.60 -13.14
C GLU A 87 -7.19 5.47 -14.15
N HIS A 88 -8.25 5.14 -14.86
CA HIS A 88 -8.22 4.13 -15.92
C HIS A 88 -7.74 4.76 -17.23
N GLY A 89 -6.47 5.08 -17.29
CA GLY A 89 -5.84 5.72 -18.43
C GLY A 89 -4.51 5.07 -18.79
N SER A 90 -3.77 5.75 -19.65
CA SER A 90 -2.47 5.28 -20.14
C SER A 90 -1.32 6.21 -19.81
N ASN A 91 -1.54 7.22 -18.98
CA ASN A 91 -0.48 8.14 -18.58
C ASN A 91 0.52 7.44 -17.64
N VAL A 92 1.79 7.71 -17.87
CA VAL A 92 2.87 7.20 -17.01
C VAL A 92 3.62 8.40 -16.46
N ILE A 93 3.82 8.41 -15.14
CA ILE A 93 4.56 9.48 -14.48
C ILE A 93 5.81 8.87 -13.85
N ARG A 94 6.97 9.41 -14.22
CA ARG A 94 8.22 9.06 -13.57
C ARG A 94 8.35 9.84 -12.27
N VAL A 95 8.67 9.15 -11.18
CA VAL A 95 8.84 9.77 -9.86
C VAL A 95 10.26 9.56 -9.36
N ASP A 96 10.71 10.49 -8.53
CA ASP A 96 12.00 10.44 -7.85
C ASP A 96 11.86 11.01 -6.43
N SER A 97 12.98 11.24 -5.74
CA SER A 97 12.98 11.72 -4.36
C SER A 97 12.32 13.08 -4.17
N SER A 98 12.21 13.90 -5.23
CA SER A 98 11.53 15.20 -5.14
C SER A 98 10.02 15.08 -4.99
N HIS A 99 9.46 13.91 -5.27
CA HIS A 99 8.03 13.64 -5.20
C HIS A 99 7.58 13.05 -3.86
N CYS A 100 8.50 12.83 -2.92
CA CYS A 100 8.17 12.25 -1.62
C CYS A 100 7.06 13.06 -0.93
N GLY A 101 6.03 12.37 -0.45
CA GLY A 101 4.86 12.96 0.20
C GLY A 101 3.73 13.38 -0.73
N ARG A 102 3.95 13.35 -2.04
CA ARG A 102 2.89 13.70 -3.00
C ARG A 102 1.72 12.72 -2.87
N GLY A 103 0.52 13.27 -2.81
CA GLY A 103 -0.70 12.50 -2.60
C GLY A 103 -1.04 12.19 -1.16
N LEU A 104 -0.15 12.44 -0.21
CA LEU A 104 -0.39 12.27 1.24
C LEU A 104 -0.44 13.61 1.95
N TYR A 105 0.71 14.14 2.32
CA TYR A 105 0.82 15.43 3.03
C TYR A 105 1.25 16.58 2.11
N ARG A 106 1.49 16.31 0.83
CA ARG A 106 1.73 17.29 -0.22
C ARG A 106 0.68 17.13 -1.32
N GLU A 107 0.61 18.11 -2.22
CA GLU A 107 -0.31 18.07 -3.34
C GLU A 107 -0.18 16.78 -4.16
N PRO A 108 -1.30 16.20 -4.63
CA PRO A 108 -1.26 14.99 -5.43
C PRO A 108 -0.57 15.22 -6.78
N LEU A 109 -0.04 14.13 -7.33
CA LEU A 109 0.44 14.07 -8.70
C LEU A 109 -0.73 14.21 -9.68
N PRO A 110 -0.48 14.61 -10.94
CA PRO A 110 -1.50 14.50 -11.98
C PRO A 110 -2.02 13.07 -12.09
N PHE A 111 -3.21 12.92 -12.67
CA PHE A 111 -3.79 11.59 -12.90
C PHE A 111 -2.90 10.74 -13.81
N CYS A 112 -2.78 9.47 -13.49
CA CYS A 112 -2.11 8.47 -14.32
C CYS A 112 -2.72 7.07 -14.14
#